data_8d30f59acd8b5aec10fc3a4c02dccde8
#
_entry.id   8d30f59acd8b5aec10fc3a4c02dccde8
#
_cell.length_a   1.000
_cell.length_b   1.000
_cell.length_c   1.000
_cell.angle_alpha   90.00
_cell.angle_beta   90.00
_cell.angle_gamma   90.00
#
_symmetry.space_group_name_H-M   'P 1'
#
loop_
_entity.id
_entity.type
_entity.pdbx_description
1 polymer ?
#
loop_
_entity_poly.entity_id
_entity_poly.type
_entity_poly.pdbx_seq_one_letter_code
_entity_poly.pdbx_strand_id
1 'polypeptide(L)'
;MSKICSWLAAFALFSVLVSQAYAELGPQLKIGEQVLKLNGAGTRTKTFVQIYESGLYLLNPTKDARAILDADELMAIRVRITSGFVSRSSLVSSLQEGLAQSTGGRADEFASEIDQLQKILKEEVKRNDVYDFVYVPEKGLHILKNGKVQGAIQGLAFKKAFYGVWLSDTPVDKDLRQAMLSGNAVR
;
A
#
# COMPACT_ATOMS: atom_id res chain seq x y z
N MET A 1 -40.51 -57.60 17.32
CA MET A 1 -39.70 -56.82 18.26
C MET A 1 -38.42 -56.46 17.59
N SER A 2 -38.33 -55.26 17.01
CA SER A 2 -37.07 -54.77 16.41
C SER A 2 -37.05 -53.30 16.65
N LYS A 3 -36.07 -52.84 17.45
CA LYS A 3 -35.81 -51.43 17.80
C LYS A 3 -34.99 -50.80 16.70
N ILE A 4 -35.56 -49.86 15.96
CA ILE A 4 -34.86 -49.03 15.01
C ILE A 4 -34.28 -47.86 15.79
N CYS A 5 -32.96 -47.86 16.00
CA CYS A 5 -32.21 -46.74 16.53
C CYS A 5 -32.03 -45.68 15.42
N SER A 6 -32.72 -44.55 15.59
CA SER A 6 -32.58 -43.38 14.73
C SER A 6 -31.34 -42.59 15.16
N TRP A 7 -30.30 -42.57 14.33
CA TRP A 7 -29.12 -41.70 14.51
C TRP A 7 -29.39 -40.40 13.78
N LEU A 8 -29.78 -39.39 14.53
CA LEU A 8 -29.77 -37.99 14.04
C LEU A 8 -28.35 -37.49 14.11
N ALA A 9 -27.68 -37.46 12.96
CA ALA A 9 -26.40 -36.79 12.79
C ALA A 9 -26.65 -35.27 12.75
N ALA A 10 -26.35 -34.59 13.85
CA ALA A 10 -26.34 -33.15 13.93
C ALA A 10 -25.11 -32.63 13.13
N PHE A 11 -25.35 -32.12 11.94
CA PHE A 11 -24.36 -31.41 11.14
C PHE A 11 -24.22 -30.00 11.73
N ALA A 12 -23.24 -29.81 12.61
CA ALA A 12 -22.85 -28.49 13.09
C ALA A 12 -22.18 -27.77 11.94
N LEU A 13 -22.89 -26.84 11.28
CA LEU A 13 -22.32 -25.84 10.37
C LEU A 13 -21.40 -24.96 11.21
N PHE A 14 -20.10 -25.22 11.15
CA PHE A 14 -19.08 -24.34 11.67
C PHE A 14 -18.93 -23.20 10.66
N SER A 15 -19.73 -22.14 10.84
CA SER A 15 -19.57 -20.88 10.11
C SER A 15 -18.25 -20.27 10.54
N VAL A 16 -17.21 -20.48 9.76
CA VAL A 16 -15.96 -19.71 9.87
C VAL A 16 -16.30 -18.28 9.47
N LEU A 17 -16.60 -17.46 10.45
CA LEU A 17 -16.59 -16.01 10.32
C LEU A 17 -15.15 -15.60 10.00
N VAL A 18 -14.80 -15.58 8.72
CA VAL A 18 -13.62 -14.87 8.24
C VAL A 18 -13.91 -13.40 8.50
N SER A 19 -13.50 -12.94 9.69
CA SER A 19 -13.41 -11.52 10.00
C SER A 19 -12.44 -10.92 8.97
N GLN A 20 -12.97 -10.32 7.92
CA GLN A 20 -12.21 -9.41 7.07
C GLN A 20 -11.94 -8.18 7.93
N ALA A 21 -10.90 -8.27 8.77
CA ALA A 21 -10.29 -7.10 9.35
C ALA A 21 -9.79 -6.28 8.15
N TYR A 22 -10.58 -5.30 7.73
CA TYR A 22 -10.13 -4.23 6.84
C TYR A 22 -8.94 -3.61 7.55
N ALA A 23 -7.77 -3.85 7.00
CA ALA A 23 -6.52 -3.61 7.69
C ALA A 23 -6.37 -2.10 7.92
N GLU A 24 -6.64 -1.66 9.14
CA GLU A 24 -6.07 -0.43 9.68
C GLU A 24 -4.56 -0.45 9.46
N LEU A 25 -3.91 0.71 9.50
CA LEU A 25 -2.45 0.81 9.47
C LEU A 25 -1.88 0.20 10.75
N GLY A 26 -1.89 -1.13 10.83
CA GLY A 26 -1.41 -1.88 11.98
C GLY A 26 0.11 -1.71 12.17
N PRO A 27 0.65 -2.06 13.34
CA PRO A 27 2.07 -1.89 13.67
C PRO A 27 3.01 -2.75 12.81
N GLN A 28 2.48 -3.73 12.12
CA GLN A 28 3.23 -4.68 11.31
C GLN A 28 2.48 -5.04 10.03
N LEU A 29 3.24 -5.42 9.00
CA LEU A 29 2.73 -5.94 7.73
C LEU A 29 3.49 -7.22 7.36
N LYS A 30 2.79 -8.34 7.29
CA LYS A 30 3.40 -9.62 6.88
C LYS A 30 3.38 -9.75 5.36
N ILE A 31 4.56 -10.00 4.77
CA ILE A 31 4.75 -10.25 3.34
C ILE A 31 5.48 -11.60 3.20
N GLY A 32 4.77 -12.64 2.79
CA GLY A 32 5.31 -14.00 2.83
C GLY A 32 5.72 -14.39 4.25
N GLU A 33 6.97 -14.79 4.44
CA GLU A 33 7.53 -15.11 5.76
C GLU A 33 8.15 -13.90 6.47
N GLN A 34 8.28 -12.76 5.81
CA GLN A 34 8.87 -11.55 6.37
C GLN A 34 7.82 -10.69 7.07
N VAL A 35 8.21 -10.07 8.17
CA VAL A 35 7.39 -9.13 8.93
C VAL A 35 8.03 -7.75 8.86
N LEU A 36 7.37 -6.83 8.17
CA LEU A 36 7.74 -5.42 8.14
C LEU A 36 7.15 -4.70 9.33
N LYS A 37 7.88 -3.75 9.88
CA LYS A 37 7.45 -2.89 11.00
C LYS A 37 6.98 -1.56 10.45
N LEU A 38 5.92 -1.00 11.03
CA LEU A 38 5.47 0.34 10.72
C LEU A 38 6.57 1.34 11.10
N ASN A 39 7.09 2.06 10.10
CA ASN A 39 8.08 3.13 10.29
C ASN A 39 7.43 4.45 10.73
N GLY A 40 6.25 4.69 10.22
CA GLY A 40 5.42 5.84 10.52
C GLY A 40 4.23 5.91 9.60
N ALA A 41 3.20 6.64 10.01
CA ALA A 41 1.96 6.79 9.27
C ALA A 41 1.36 8.18 9.45
N GLY A 42 0.59 8.61 8.47
CA GLY A 42 -0.12 9.88 8.50
C GLY A 42 -1.26 9.92 7.51
N THR A 43 -1.96 11.04 7.49
CA THR A 43 -3.12 11.28 6.63
C THR A 43 -2.79 12.36 5.60
N ARG A 44 -3.09 12.09 4.33
CA ARG A 44 -3.11 13.14 3.31
C ARG A 44 -4.43 13.89 3.36
N THR A 45 -4.33 15.20 3.56
CA THR A 45 -5.49 16.09 3.55
C THR A 45 -5.37 17.08 2.38
N LYS A 46 -6.47 17.28 1.63
CA LYS A 46 -6.55 18.29 0.58
C LYS A 46 -7.78 19.14 0.82
N THR A 47 -7.60 20.45 0.96
CA THR A 47 -8.73 21.40 1.17
C THR A 47 -9.67 20.92 2.26
N PHE A 48 -9.14 20.58 3.45
CA PHE A 48 -9.87 20.09 4.63
C PHE A 48 -10.50 18.68 4.50
N VAL A 49 -10.35 18.01 3.37
CA VAL A 49 -10.85 16.64 3.17
C VAL A 49 -9.70 15.64 3.35
N GLN A 50 -9.88 14.68 4.24
CA GLN A 50 -8.97 13.55 4.37
C GLN A 50 -9.15 12.63 3.15
N ILE A 51 -8.11 12.49 2.34
CA ILE A 51 -8.13 11.73 1.09
C ILE A 51 -7.79 10.26 1.35
N TYR A 52 -6.68 10.02 2.05
CA TYR A 52 -6.23 8.70 2.44
C TYR A 52 -5.30 8.75 3.64
N GLU A 53 -5.18 7.64 4.32
CA GLU A 53 -4.09 7.38 5.29
C GLU A 53 -3.01 6.56 4.61
N SER A 54 -1.75 6.82 4.95
CA SER A 54 -0.63 6.05 4.43
C SER A 54 0.38 5.72 5.51
N GLY A 55 0.89 4.46 5.46
CA GLY A 55 1.94 3.96 6.34
C GLY A 55 3.12 3.41 5.55
N LEU A 56 4.32 3.69 6.02
CA LEU A 56 5.57 3.12 5.52
C LEU A 56 5.97 1.95 6.39
N TYR A 57 6.27 0.81 5.77
CA TYR A 57 6.66 -0.43 6.44
C TYR A 57 8.03 -0.88 5.97
N LEU A 58 8.95 -1.08 6.93
CA LEU A 58 10.35 -1.43 6.69
C LEU A 58 10.75 -2.64 7.53
N LEU A 59 11.79 -3.37 7.10
CA LEU A 59 12.45 -4.38 7.94
C LEU A 59 13.07 -3.73 9.18
N ASN A 60 13.80 -2.63 8.97
CA ASN A 60 14.47 -1.85 10.00
C ASN A 60 14.01 -0.40 9.93
N PRO A 61 13.21 0.10 10.90
CA PRO A 61 12.74 1.47 10.92
C PRO A 61 13.89 2.50 10.91
N THR A 62 13.74 3.56 10.11
CA THR A 62 14.70 4.65 10.00
C THR A 62 14.01 5.96 9.60
N LYS A 63 14.64 7.10 9.91
CA LYS A 63 14.19 8.43 9.50
C LYS A 63 14.86 8.94 8.23
N ASP A 64 15.85 8.19 7.73
CA ASP A 64 16.62 8.59 6.55
C ASP A 64 15.87 8.21 5.27
N ALA A 65 15.17 9.20 4.71
CA ALA A 65 14.42 9.04 3.47
C ALA A 65 15.31 8.60 2.28
N ARG A 66 16.56 9.11 2.22
CA ARG A 66 17.46 8.78 1.14
C ARG A 66 17.92 7.34 1.22
N ALA A 67 18.27 6.87 2.42
CA ALA A 67 18.60 5.47 2.65
C ALA A 67 17.43 4.54 2.25
N ILE A 68 16.17 4.90 2.59
CA ILE A 68 14.98 4.13 2.21
C ILE A 68 14.80 4.10 0.68
N LEU A 69 14.94 5.25 0.02
CA LEU A 69 14.78 5.33 -1.44
C LEU A 69 15.86 4.53 -2.17
N ASP A 70 17.10 4.56 -1.68
CA ASP A 70 18.24 3.90 -2.30
C ASP A 70 18.32 2.40 -2.00
N ALA A 71 17.72 1.94 -0.90
CA ALA A 71 17.79 0.54 -0.50
C ALA A 71 17.12 -0.41 -1.51
N ASP A 72 17.80 -1.51 -1.81
CA ASP A 72 17.25 -2.66 -2.54
C ASP A 72 16.82 -3.74 -1.53
N GLU A 73 15.80 -3.40 -0.72
CA GLU A 73 15.28 -4.23 0.37
C GLU A 73 13.76 -4.34 0.31
N LEU A 74 13.22 -5.40 0.92
CA LEU A 74 11.79 -5.57 1.07
C LEU A 74 11.20 -4.42 1.90
N MET A 75 10.23 -3.72 1.35
CA MET A 75 9.51 -2.64 2.02
C MET A 75 8.13 -2.44 1.39
N ALA A 76 7.25 -1.73 2.09
CA ALA A 76 5.91 -1.44 1.60
C ALA A 76 5.42 -0.05 1.99
N ILE A 77 4.63 0.55 1.10
CA ILE A 77 3.74 1.67 1.43
C ILE A 77 2.31 1.15 1.34
N ARG A 78 1.57 1.24 2.45
CA ARG A 78 0.13 0.94 2.49
C ARG A 78 -0.65 2.24 2.44
N VAL A 79 -1.67 2.29 1.58
CA VAL A 79 -2.58 3.43 1.44
C VAL A 79 -4.01 2.94 1.64
N ARG A 80 -4.73 3.51 2.63
CA ARG A 80 -6.15 3.27 2.87
C ARG A 80 -6.96 4.50 2.44
N ILE A 81 -7.86 4.33 1.51
CA ILE A 81 -8.72 5.41 1.01
C ILE A 81 -9.76 5.78 2.08
N THR A 82 -9.75 7.02 2.53
CA THR A 82 -10.70 7.51 3.55
C THR A 82 -11.84 8.34 2.96
N SER A 83 -11.68 8.85 1.74
CA SER A 83 -12.67 9.69 1.06
C SER A 83 -13.44 8.91 -0.01
N GLY A 84 -14.76 9.09 -0.05
CA GLY A 84 -15.60 8.62 -1.15
C GLY A 84 -15.48 9.44 -2.45
N PHE A 85 -14.74 10.56 -2.42
CA PHE A 85 -14.52 11.42 -3.59
C PHE A 85 -13.31 11.00 -4.43
N VAL A 86 -12.55 9.98 -3.99
CA VAL A 86 -11.42 9.46 -4.77
C VAL A 86 -11.94 8.53 -5.85
N SER A 87 -11.74 8.93 -7.10
CA SER A 87 -12.00 8.08 -8.27
C SER A 87 -10.71 7.42 -8.76
N ARG A 88 -10.84 6.42 -9.63
CA ARG A 88 -9.69 5.83 -10.34
C ARG A 88 -8.86 6.90 -11.06
N SER A 89 -9.52 7.77 -11.81
CA SER A 89 -8.85 8.82 -12.57
C SER A 89 -8.07 9.77 -11.65
N SER A 90 -8.67 10.22 -10.54
CA SER A 90 -7.98 11.11 -9.59
C SER A 90 -6.82 10.44 -8.88
N LEU A 91 -6.90 9.14 -8.58
CA LEU A 91 -5.79 8.37 -8.01
C LEU A 91 -4.62 8.29 -9.00
N VAL A 92 -4.90 7.89 -10.25
CA VAL A 92 -3.89 7.77 -11.31
C VAL A 92 -3.23 9.12 -11.58
N SER A 93 -4.01 10.19 -11.76
CA SER A 93 -3.46 11.55 -11.98
C SER A 93 -2.58 12.00 -10.82
N SER A 94 -3.01 11.78 -9.57
CA SER A 94 -2.20 12.15 -8.40
C SER A 94 -0.88 11.38 -8.32
N LEU A 95 -0.85 10.10 -8.72
CA LEU A 95 0.38 9.32 -8.78
C LEU A 95 1.32 9.81 -9.90
N GLN A 96 0.77 10.15 -11.06
CA GLN A 96 1.55 10.72 -12.18
C GLN A 96 2.16 12.09 -11.82
N GLU A 97 1.36 12.97 -11.23
CA GLU A 97 1.85 14.26 -10.72
C GLU A 97 2.96 14.08 -9.69
N GLY A 98 2.76 13.14 -8.75
CA GLY A 98 3.77 12.81 -7.74
C GLY A 98 5.04 12.22 -8.34
N LEU A 99 4.94 11.37 -9.37
CA LEU A 99 6.08 10.85 -10.12
C LEU A 99 6.83 11.97 -10.86
N ALA A 100 6.13 12.89 -11.50
CA ALA A 100 6.76 14.04 -12.14
C ALA A 100 7.54 14.89 -11.13
N GLN A 101 6.97 15.13 -9.94
CA GLN A 101 7.64 15.87 -8.87
C GLN A 101 8.86 15.11 -8.32
N SER A 102 8.71 13.83 -7.99
CA SER A 102 9.77 13.00 -7.38
C SER A 102 10.98 12.79 -8.31
N THR A 103 10.74 12.81 -9.62
CA THR A 103 11.79 12.66 -10.65
C THR A 103 12.38 14.00 -11.10
N GLY A 104 11.94 15.13 -10.53
CA GLY A 104 12.38 16.46 -10.95
C GLY A 104 11.99 16.78 -12.40
N GLY A 105 10.81 16.36 -12.84
CA GLY A 105 10.28 16.56 -14.19
C GLY A 105 10.71 15.50 -15.23
N ARG A 106 11.46 14.47 -14.82
CA ARG A 106 11.94 13.39 -15.71
C ARG A 106 11.05 12.15 -15.70
N ALA A 107 9.74 12.31 -15.48
CA ALA A 107 8.80 11.20 -15.48
C ALA A 107 8.77 10.44 -16.82
N ASP A 108 9.12 11.09 -17.92
CA ASP A 108 9.18 10.47 -19.26
C ASP A 108 10.20 9.32 -19.33
N GLU A 109 11.24 9.33 -18.47
CA GLU A 109 12.19 8.22 -18.35
C GLU A 109 11.50 6.92 -17.89
N PHE A 110 10.29 7.01 -17.31
CA PHE A 110 9.47 5.91 -16.79
C PHE A 110 8.14 5.76 -17.55
N ALA A 111 8.05 6.22 -18.80
CA ALA A 111 6.80 6.21 -19.57
C ALA A 111 6.19 4.80 -19.67
N SER A 112 7.02 3.77 -19.87
CA SER A 112 6.59 2.36 -19.94
C SER A 112 6.02 1.87 -18.62
N GLU A 113 6.68 2.18 -17.50
CA GLU A 113 6.27 1.79 -16.14
C GLU A 113 5.00 2.53 -15.70
N ILE A 114 4.87 3.80 -16.10
CA ILE A 114 3.65 4.60 -15.86
C ILE A 114 2.48 4.02 -16.64
N ASP A 115 2.66 3.59 -17.90
CA ASP A 115 1.62 2.92 -18.68
C ASP A 115 1.21 1.57 -18.04
N GLN A 116 2.18 0.79 -17.55
CA GLN A 116 1.92 -0.43 -16.80
C GLN A 116 1.13 -0.13 -15.51
N LEU A 117 1.53 0.91 -14.75
CA LEU A 117 0.83 1.34 -13.53
C LEU A 117 -0.64 1.66 -13.80
N GLN A 118 -0.94 2.39 -14.88
CA GLN A 118 -2.31 2.72 -15.28
C GLN A 118 -3.14 1.47 -15.63
N LYS A 119 -2.53 0.50 -16.30
CA LYS A 119 -3.17 -0.78 -16.64
C LYS A 119 -3.43 -1.65 -15.42
N ILE A 120 -2.52 -1.62 -14.44
CA ILE A 120 -2.66 -2.33 -13.16
C ILE A 120 -3.78 -1.69 -12.32
N LEU A 121 -3.81 -0.36 -12.22
CA LEU A 121 -4.82 0.39 -11.47
C LEU A 121 -6.12 0.59 -12.28
N LYS A 122 -6.67 -0.49 -12.86
CA LYS A 122 -7.86 -0.43 -13.74
C LYS A 122 -9.19 -0.45 -12.99
N GLU A 123 -9.21 -0.93 -11.75
CA GLU A 123 -10.44 -1.07 -10.98
C GLU A 123 -10.89 0.28 -10.39
N GLU A 124 -12.22 0.43 -10.21
CA GLU A 124 -12.79 1.54 -9.47
C GLU A 124 -12.24 1.63 -8.05
N VAL A 125 -12.07 2.86 -7.57
CA VAL A 125 -11.60 3.16 -6.22
C VAL A 125 -12.81 3.44 -5.33
N LYS A 126 -12.82 2.82 -4.15
CA LYS A 126 -13.90 3.00 -3.17
C LYS A 126 -13.32 3.41 -1.82
N ARG A 127 -14.13 4.08 -1.01
CA ARG A 127 -13.79 4.33 0.39
C ARG A 127 -13.50 3.01 1.09
N ASN A 128 -12.46 2.98 1.91
CA ASN A 128 -11.89 1.84 2.62
C ASN A 128 -11.13 0.84 1.73
N ASP A 129 -10.97 1.08 0.43
CA ASP A 129 -10.02 0.29 -0.35
C ASP A 129 -8.60 0.48 0.21
N VAL A 130 -7.86 -0.62 0.29
CA VAL A 130 -6.47 -0.66 0.73
C VAL A 130 -5.58 -1.03 -0.45
N TYR A 131 -4.61 -0.19 -0.73
CA TYR A 131 -3.56 -0.45 -1.69
C TYR A 131 -2.25 -0.71 -0.95
N ASP A 132 -1.60 -1.84 -1.28
CA ASP A 132 -0.24 -2.14 -0.84
C ASP A 132 0.69 -2.04 -2.02
N PHE A 133 1.66 -1.15 -1.93
CA PHE A 133 2.76 -0.99 -2.86
C PHE A 133 3.99 -1.65 -2.24
N VAL A 134 4.22 -2.91 -2.59
CA VAL A 134 5.25 -3.76 -1.97
C VAL A 134 6.44 -3.90 -2.91
N TYR A 135 7.58 -3.36 -2.54
CA TYR A 135 8.82 -3.60 -3.27
C TYR A 135 9.49 -4.88 -2.77
N VAL A 136 9.77 -5.77 -3.69
CA VAL A 136 10.51 -7.01 -3.45
C VAL A 136 11.76 -6.98 -4.30
N PRO A 137 12.99 -7.09 -3.71
CA PRO A 137 14.23 -7.15 -4.47
C PRO A 137 14.15 -8.15 -5.62
N GLU A 138 14.74 -7.80 -6.76
CA GLU A 138 14.75 -8.57 -8.00
C GLU A 138 13.37 -8.82 -8.67
N LYS A 139 12.27 -8.66 -7.91
CA LYS A 139 10.89 -8.87 -8.39
C LYS A 139 10.12 -7.58 -8.67
N GLY A 140 10.66 -6.42 -8.26
CA GLY A 140 10.08 -5.11 -8.50
C GLY A 140 8.97 -4.70 -7.53
N LEU A 141 8.19 -3.70 -7.94
CA LEU A 141 7.10 -3.10 -7.19
C LEU A 141 5.79 -3.83 -7.47
N HIS A 142 5.32 -4.62 -6.52
CA HIS A 142 4.03 -5.30 -6.56
C HIS A 142 2.93 -4.37 -6.05
N ILE A 143 1.81 -4.35 -6.76
CA ILE A 143 0.64 -3.55 -6.42
C ILE A 143 -0.48 -4.50 -6.06
N LEU A 144 -0.98 -4.37 -4.82
CA LEU A 144 -2.11 -5.13 -4.33
C LEU A 144 -3.27 -4.18 -4.04
N LYS A 145 -4.49 -4.64 -4.27
CA LYS A 145 -5.71 -3.98 -3.83
C LYS A 145 -6.51 -4.93 -2.96
N ASN A 146 -6.80 -4.52 -1.73
CA ASN A 146 -7.53 -5.34 -0.74
C ASN A 146 -6.92 -6.75 -0.60
N GLY A 147 -5.56 -6.82 -0.55
CA GLY A 147 -4.80 -8.06 -0.43
C GLY A 147 -4.67 -8.89 -1.71
N LYS A 148 -5.29 -8.47 -2.83
CA LYS A 148 -5.21 -9.19 -4.12
C LYS A 148 -4.16 -8.52 -5.02
N VAL A 149 -3.20 -9.30 -5.52
CA VAL A 149 -2.19 -8.83 -6.46
C VAL A 149 -2.87 -8.38 -7.76
N GLN A 150 -2.61 -7.14 -8.17
CA GLN A 150 -3.09 -6.55 -9.42
C GLN A 150 -2.03 -6.62 -10.52
N GLY A 151 -0.76 -6.57 -10.15
CA GLY A 151 0.38 -6.64 -11.04
C GLY A 151 1.68 -6.26 -10.35
N ALA A 152 2.77 -6.26 -11.14
CA ALA A 152 4.10 -5.84 -10.69
C ALA A 152 4.81 -5.06 -11.78
N ILE A 153 5.67 -4.12 -11.38
CA ILE A 153 6.50 -3.29 -12.26
C ILE A 153 7.96 -3.47 -11.84
N GLN A 154 8.81 -3.85 -12.79
CA GLN A 154 10.22 -4.15 -12.53
C GLN A 154 11.04 -2.86 -12.33
N GLY A 155 12.17 -3.02 -11.66
CA GLY A 155 13.24 -2.03 -11.59
C GLY A 155 13.31 -1.24 -10.28
N LEU A 156 14.53 -1.21 -9.72
CA LEU A 156 14.86 -0.41 -8.54
C LEU A 156 14.72 1.10 -8.84
N ALA A 157 15.05 1.54 -10.05
CA ALA A 157 14.92 2.93 -10.44
C ALA A 157 13.46 3.41 -10.40
N PHE A 158 12.53 2.59 -10.91
CA PHE A 158 11.11 2.89 -10.82
C PHE A 158 10.61 2.90 -9.37
N LYS A 159 11.05 1.94 -8.54
CA LYS A 159 10.72 1.95 -7.09
C LYS A 159 11.17 3.26 -6.43
N LYS A 160 12.37 3.74 -6.71
CA LYS A 160 12.88 5.01 -6.17
C LYS A 160 11.98 6.19 -6.57
N ALA A 161 11.62 6.29 -7.84
CA ALA A 161 10.71 7.31 -8.36
C ALA A 161 9.32 7.19 -7.70
N PHE A 162 8.77 5.98 -7.63
CA PHE A 162 7.43 5.74 -7.09
C PHE A 162 7.35 6.03 -5.58
N TYR A 163 8.29 5.52 -4.77
CA TYR A 163 8.33 5.84 -3.34
C TYR A 163 8.67 7.32 -3.10
N GLY A 164 9.39 7.95 -4.01
CA GLY A 164 9.67 9.37 -3.99
C GLY A 164 8.42 10.26 -4.01
N VAL A 165 7.29 9.75 -4.52
CA VAL A 165 5.98 10.44 -4.43
C VAL A 165 5.67 10.87 -3.00
N TRP A 166 6.01 10.04 -2.01
CA TRP A 166 5.81 10.33 -0.59
C TRP A 166 7.08 10.78 0.14
N LEU A 167 8.25 10.29 -0.27
CA LEU A 167 9.46 10.36 0.55
C LEU A 167 10.54 11.32 0.01
N SER A 168 10.43 11.81 -1.24
CA SER A 168 11.39 12.75 -1.82
C SER A 168 11.35 14.12 -1.14
N ASP A 169 12.24 15.00 -1.54
CA ASP A 169 12.28 16.38 -1.05
C ASP A 169 11.13 17.25 -1.60
N THR A 170 10.47 16.78 -2.66
CA THR A 170 9.26 17.37 -3.25
C THR A 170 8.08 16.38 -3.18
N PRO A 171 7.64 15.99 -1.97
CA PRO A 171 6.60 14.98 -1.82
C PRO A 171 5.22 15.57 -2.13
N VAL A 172 4.24 14.71 -2.40
CA VAL A 172 2.83 15.12 -2.58
C VAL A 172 2.23 15.80 -1.33
N ASP A 173 2.82 15.56 -0.16
CA ASP A 173 2.39 16.13 1.12
C ASP A 173 3.55 16.08 2.13
N LYS A 174 3.97 17.26 2.62
CA LYS A 174 5.14 17.37 3.52
C LYS A 174 4.86 16.84 4.91
N ASP A 175 3.66 17.04 5.43
CA ASP A 175 3.28 16.60 6.76
C ASP A 175 3.15 15.07 6.78
N LEU A 176 2.56 14.49 5.73
CA LEU A 176 2.51 13.04 5.55
C LEU A 176 3.93 12.44 5.46
N ARG A 177 4.83 13.05 4.67
CA ARG A 177 6.23 12.62 4.60
C ARG A 177 6.87 12.58 5.98
N GLN A 178 6.73 13.65 6.76
CA GLN A 178 7.30 13.74 8.10
C GLN A 178 6.72 12.65 9.02
N ALA A 179 5.42 12.41 8.95
CA ALA A 179 4.75 11.35 9.72
C ALA A 179 5.25 9.95 9.33
N MET A 180 5.39 9.66 8.02
CA MET A 180 5.90 8.38 7.53
C MET A 180 7.36 8.13 7.91
N LEU A 181 8.17 9.20 8.07
CA LEU A 181 9.58 9.16 8.48
C LEU A 181 9.80 9.32 9.98
N SER A 182 8.75 9.23 10.80
CA SER A 182 8.88 9.44 12.25
C SER A 182 9.81 8.41 12.94
N GLY A 183 9.98 7.24 12.35
CA GLY A 183 10.79 6.15 12.91
C GLY A 183 10.22 5.57 14.21
N ASN A 184 9.00 5.95 14.56
CA ASN A 184 8.31 5.47 15.74
C ASN A 184 7.35 4.37 15.30
N ALA A 185 7.70 3.11 15.56
CA ALA A 185 6.68 2.10 15.70
C ALA A 185 5.66 2.63 16.72
N VAL A 186 4.40 2.72 16.32
CA VAL A 186 3.31 3.07 17.24
C VAL A 186 3.44 2.18 18.47
N ARG A 187 3.65 2.79 19.64
CA ARG A 187 3.70 2.08 20.91
C ARG A 187 2.31 1.62 21.31
#